data_e87e11bc3b4b58eac0a012c85f91fb2d
#
_entry.id   e87e11bc3b4b58eac0a012c85f91fb2d
#
_cell.length_a   1.000
_cell.length_b   1.000
_cell.length_c   1.000
_cell.angle_alpha   90.00
_cell.angle_beta   90.00
_cell.angle_gamma   90.00
#
_symmetry.space_group_name_H-M   'P 1'
#
loop_
_entity.id
_entity.type
_entity.pdbx_description
1 polymer ?
#
loop_
_entity_poly.entity_id
_entity_poly.type
_entity_poly.pdbx_seq_one_letter_code
_entity_poly.pdbx_strand_id
1 'polypeptide(L)'
;MTTDIETLVSEAIGLLKSLIAIPSLSREEEQAADFLQNYIEMQGMATGRKGNNIWCLSPMFDLNKPTLLLNSHIDTVKPVNGWRKAPFTPTEENGKIYGLGSNDAGASVVSLLQVFLQLCRTTQAYNLIYLASCEEEVSGKEGVESVLPELPPIQFAIVGEPTEMQPAIAEKGLMVLDVTAYGRSGHAARNEGDNAIYKVLNDIAWFRDYRFPKESALLGPVKMSVTMVNAGTQHNVIPDRCTFVVDIRSNECYTNQELFDEIRKHIACEAKARSFRLGSSHVSPEHPLVKKAVAMGRTPFGSPTLSDQALMSFPSMKMGPGKSSRSHTADEFIFIKEIEEAITLYLDLLDGATI
;
A
#
# COMPACT_ATOMS: atom_id res chain seq x y z
N MET A 1 13.87 -18.26 26.30
CA MET A 1 12.49 -18.62 26.68
C MET A 1 11.56 -18.00 25.64
N THR A 2 10.74 -18.80 25.00
CA THR A 2 9.69 -18.30 24.09
C THR A 2 8.65 -17.54 24.93
N THR A 3 8.34 -16.30 24.58
CA THR A 3 7.26 -15.57 25.22
C THR A 3 5.94 -16.24 24.85
N ASP A 4 5.03 -16.34 25.81
CA ASP A 4 3.70 -16.88 25.59
C ASP A 4 2.91 -16.01 24.60
N ILE A 5 2.10 -16.62 23.73
CA ILE A 5 1.27 -15.93 22.74
C ILE A 5 0.35 -14.91 23.41
N GLU A 6 -0.25 -15.24 24.55
CA GLU A 6 -1.13 -14.31 25.28
C GLU A 6 -0.40 -13.01 25.67
N THR A 7 0.88 -13.12 26.06
CA THR A 7 1.72 -11.96 26.38
C THR A 7 1.98 -11.10 25.13
N LEU A 8 2.36 -11.72 24.01
CA LEU A 8 2.60 -10.99 22.74
C LEU A 8 1.34 -10.27 22.26
N VAL A 9 0.19 -10.92 22.39
CA VAL A 9 -1.12 -10.33 22.01
C VAL A 9 -1.45 -9.16 22.93
N SER A 10 -1.25 -9.30 24.25
CA SER A 10 -1.50 -8.22 25.21
C SER A 10 -0.61 -7.00 24.94
N GLU A 11 0.67 -7.21 24.65
CA GLU A 11 1.62 -6.16 24.26
C GLU A 11 1.21 -5.48 22.94
N ALA A 12 0.82 -6.27 21.92
CA ALA A 12 0.33 -5.75 20.64
C ALA A 12 -0.91 -4.87 20.83
N ILE A 13 -1.89 -5.31 21.64
CA ILE A 13 -3.11 -4.55 21.94
C ILE A 13 -2.79 -3.24 22.66
N GLY A 14 -1.91 -3.28 23.66
CA GLY A 14 -1.47 -2.11 24.39
C GLY A 14 -0.80 -1.07 23.50
N LEU A 15 0.10 -1.55 22.62
CA LEU A 15 0.80 -0.71 21.65
C LEU A 15 -0.17 -0.13 20.61
N LEU A 16 -1.10 -0.92 20.07
CA LEU A 16 -2.12 -0.46 19.11
C LEU A 16 -2.97 0.65 19.70
N LYS A 17 -3.46 0.48 20.94
CA LYS A 17 -4.25 1.52 21.62
C LYS A 17 -3.46 2.82 21.80
N SER A 18 -2.17 2.71 22.10
CA SER A 18 -1.29 3.89 22.24
C SER A 18 -1.09 4.58 20.91
N LEU A 19 -0.88 3.83 19.81
CA LEU A 19 -0.74 4.41 18.45
C LEU A 19 -2.05 5.08 18.00
N ILE A 20 -3.22 4.47 18.19
CA ILE A 20 -4.52 5.09 17.89
C ILE A 20 -4.70 6.42 18.60
N ALA A 21 -4.22 6.54 19.84
CA ALA A 21 -4.34 7.77 20.64
C ALA A 21 -3.46 8.93 20.15
N ILE A 22 -2.51 8.64 19.26
CA ILE A 22 -1.62 9.63 18.64
C ILE A 22 -2.06 9.86 17.20
N PRO A 23 -2.64 11.03 16.84
CA PRO A 23 -2.96 11.34 15.46
C PRO A 23 -1.74 11.20 14.55
N SER A 24 -1.87 10.39 13.48
CA SER A 24 -0.78 10.06 12.57
C SER A 24 -1.26 10.18 11.13
N LEU A 25 -1.77 11.37 10.76
CA LEU A 25 -2.19 11.61 9.38
C LEU A 25 -0.96 11.62 8.47
N SER A 26 -1.13 11.15 7.22
CA SER A 26 -0.04 11.16 6.24
C SER A 26 0.68 12.51 6.19
N ARG A 27 2.00 12.51 6.38
CA ARG A 27 2.93 13.64 6.52
C ARG A 27 2.90 14.36 7.88
N GLU A 28 2.14 13.85 8.84
CA GLU A 28 2.04 14.38 10.20
C GLU A 28 2.32 13.28 11.26
N GLU A 29 3.14 12.25 10.88
CA GLU A 29 3.35 11.04 11.69
C GLU A 29 4.42 11.18 12.78
N GLU A 30 5.08 12.34 12.92
CA GLU A 30 6.27 12.53 13.77
C GLU A 30 6.08 12.00 15.18
N GLN A 31 4.95 12.32 15.83
CA GLN A 31 4.67 11.88 17.22
C GLN A 31 4.48 10.36 17.32
N ALA A 32 3.80 9.74 16.35
CA ALA A 32 3.63 8.29 16.32
C ALA A 32 4.96 7.59 16.05
N ALA A 33 5.79 8.15 15.16
CA ALA A 33 7.13 7.68 14.87
C ALA A 33 8.04 7.77 16.11
N ASP A 34 8.05 8.89 16.82
CA ASP A 34 8.81 9.08 18.07
C ASP A 34 8.38 8.07 19.13
N PHE A 35 7.08 7.88 19.29
CA PHE A 35 6.53 6.94 20.26
C PHE A 35 6.94 5.50 19.91
N LEU A 36 6.79 5.08 18.65
CA LEU A 36 7.12 3.73 18.21
C LEU A 36 8.63 3.46 18.28
N GLN A 37 9.46 4.44 17.92
CA GLN A 37 10.91 4.34 18.06
C GLN A 37 11.31 4.10 19.51
N ASN A 38 10.83 4.92 20.43
CA ASN A 38 11.07 4.76 21.87
C ASN A 38 10.61 3.40 22.37
N TYR A 39 9.43 2.93 21.94
CA TYR A 39 8.93 1.60 22.31
C TYR A 39 9.89 0.49 21.86
N ILE A 40 10.37 0.52 20.62
CA ILE A 40 11.30 -0.47 20.06
C ILE A 40 12.64 -0.44 20.82
N GLU A 41 13.16 0.74 21.14
CA GLU A 41 14.41 0.91 21.89
C GLU A 41 14.29 0.39 23.32
N MET A 42 13.13 0.58 23.97
CA MET A 42 12.84 0.00 25.29
C MET A 42 12.80 -1.55 25.26
N GLN A 43 12.52 -2.17 24.11
CA GLN A 43 12.65 -3.61 23.91
C GLN A 43 14.11 -4.06 23.70
N GLY A 44 15.08 -3.13 23.77
CA GLY A 44 16.51 -3.42 23.62
C GLY A 44 16.99 -3.51 22.16
N MET A 45 16.18 -3.05 21.19
CA MET A 45 16.52 -3.05 19.78
C MET A 45 17.09 -1.69 19.37
N ALA A 46 18.21 -1.70 18.62
CA ALA A 46 18.72 -0.50 17.98
C ALA A 46 17.85 -0.13 16.77
N THR A 47 17.49 1.14 16.65
CA THR A 47 16.66 1.65 15.57
C THR A 47 17.45 2.51 14.60
N GLY A 48 17.06 2.49 13.31
CA GLY A 48 17.37 3.50 12.33
C GLY A 48 16.13 4.36 12.07
N ARG A 49 16.34 5.61 11.64
CA ARG A 49 15.24 6.53 11.32
C ARG A 49 15.57 7.39 10.10
N LYS A 50 14.57 7.60 9.22
CA LYS A 50 14.64 8.57 8.14
C LYS A 50 13.28 9.24 7.97
N GLY A 51 13.18 10.53 8.29
CA GLY A 51 11.90 11.21 8.43
C GLY A 51 11.06 10.53 9.51
N ASN A 52 9.87 10.09 9.14
CA ASN A 52 8.95 9.37 10.03
C ASN A 52 8.98 7.83 9.84
N ASN A 53 9.87 7.33 8.99
CA ASN A 53 10.10 5.90 8.86
C ASN A 53 11.07 5.41 9.95
N ILE A 54 10.77 4.28 10.56
CA ILE A 54 11.57 3.67 11.62
C ILE A 54 11.83 2.22 11.25
N TRP A 55 13.07 1.77 11.40
CA TRP A 55 13.42 0.37 11.18
C TRP A 55 14.35 -0.17 12.25
N CYS A 56 14.37 -1.48 12.38
CA CYS A 56 15.37 -2.19 13.17
C CYS A 56 15.77 -3.49 12.47
N LEU A 57 17.01 -3.92 12.71
CA LEU A 57 17.57 -5.15 12.18
C LEU A 57 17.68 -6.18 13.28
N SER A 58 17.59 -7.47 12.93
CA SER A 58 17.87 -8.55 13.86
C SER A 58 19.29 -8.44 14.46
N PRO A 59 19.49 -8.70 15.75
CA PRO A 59 20.76 -8.45 16.44
C PRO A 59 21.98 -9.18 15.86
N MET A 60 21.75 -10.36 15.25
CA MET A 60 22.81 -11.16 14.62
C MET A 60 22.68 -11.12 13.09
N PHE A 61 22.71 -9.91 12.53
CA PHE A 61 22.63 -9.72 11.09
C PHE A 61 23.88 -10.28 10.39
N ASP A 62 23.70 -11.18 9.42
CA ASP A 62 24.75 -11.85 8.66
C ASP A 62 24.57 -11.59 7.17
N LEU A 63 25.50 -10.87 6.52
CA LEU A 63 25.45 -10.55 5.10
C LEU A 63 25.40 -11.76 4.16
N ASN A 64 25.73 -12.96 4.65
CA ASN A 64 25.65 -14.20 3.87
C ASN A 64 24.27 -14.87 3.93
N LYS A 65 23.36 -14.38 4.74
CA LYS A 65 21.98 -14.87 4.83
C LYS A 65 21.03 -14.03 3.99
N PRO A 66 19.98 -14.62 3.42
CA PRO A 66 18.91 -13.84 2.79
C PRO A 66 18.19 -12.98 3.85
N THR A 67 17.63 -11.87 3.42
CA THR A 67 16.96 -10.91 4.31
C THR A 67 15.46 -10.86 4.03
N LEU A 68 14.66 -11.01 5.07
CA LEU A 68 13.21 -10.79 5.09
C LEU A 68 12.90 -9.41 5.68
N LEU A 69 12.16 -8.61 4.93
CA LEU A 69 11.57 -7.36 5.41
C LEU A 69 10.14 -7.60 5.89
N LEU A 70 9.84 -7.15 7.10
CA LEU A 70 8.49 -7.03 7.65
C LEU A 70 8.13 -5.55 7.67
N ASN A 71 7.26 -5.11 6.78
CA ASN A 71 6.88 -3.71 6.62
C ASN A 71 5.39 -3.50 6.87
N SER A 72 5.02 -2.40 7.51
CA SER A 72 3.66 -1.87 7.54
C SER A 72 3.69 -0.38 7.83
N HIS A 73 2.65 0.36 7.41
CA HIS A 73 2.62 1.81 7.53
C HIS A 73 1.99 2.27 8.86
N ILE A 74 2.45 3.43 9.35
CA ILE A 74 1.95 4.06 10.59
C ILE A 74 1.04 5.26 10.33
N ASP A 75 0.99 5.74 9.10
CA ASP A 75 0.10 6.84 8.73
C ASP A 75 -1.33 6.37 8.52
N THR A 76 -2.24 7.33 8.60
CA THR A 76 -3.66 7.14 8.38
C THR A 76 -4.22 8.22 7.47
N VAL A 77 -5.34 7.92 6.80
CA VAL A 77 -6.17 8.94 6.14
C VAL A 77 -6.78 9.90 7.16
N LYS A 78 -7.36 11.01 6.69
CA LYS A 78 -8.19 11.88 7.55
C LYS A 78 -9.48 11.16 7.93
N PRO A 79 -9.98 11.38 9.17
CA PRO A 79 -11.27 10.82 9.56
C PRO A 79 -12.38 11.22 8.57
N VAL A 80 -13.13 10.24 8.07
CA VAL A 80 -14.31 10.49 7.24
C VAL A 80 -15.50 10.96 8.07
N ASN A 81 -16.53 11.49 7.45
CA ASN A 81 -17.76 11.85 8.15
C ASN A 81 -18.49 10.59 8.65
N GLY A 82 -19.24 10.75 9.74
CA GLY A 82 -20.11 9.68 10.27
C GLY A 82 -19.55 8.88 11.44
N TRP A 83 -18.35 9.21 11.94
CA TRP A 83 -17.82 8.62 13.16
C TRP A 83 -18.76 8.87 14.36
N ARG A 84 -19.12 7.82 15.08
CA ARG A 84 -19.89 7.85 16.33
C ARG A 84 -18.98 7.72 17.55
N LYS A 85 -17.82 7.08 17.37
CA LYS A 85 -16.74 7.01 18.35
C LYS A 85 -15.68 8.07 18.00
N ALA A 86 -14.90 8.54 18.98
CA ALA A 86 -13.82 9.49 18.70
C ALA A 86 -12.68 8.75 17.93
N PRO A 87 -12.28 9.20 16.72
CA PRO A 87 -11.31 8.50 15.89
C PRO A 87 -9.97 8.20 16.57
N PHE A 88 -9.50 9.12 17.41
CA PHE A 88 -8.22 9.05 18.12
C PHE A 88 -8.38 8.65 19.60
N THR A 89 -9.49 8.02 19.96
CA THR A 89 -9.69 7.48 21.30
C THR A 89 -9.96 5.99 21.19
N PRO A 90 -8.96 5.13 21.48
CA PRO A 90 -9.11 3.69 21.36
C PRO A 90 -10.23 3.21 22.28
N THR A 91 -11.26 2.61 21.71
CA THR A 91 -12.42 2.10 22.44
C THR A 91 -12.50 0.58 22.29
N GLU A 92 -12.34 -0.14 23.38
CA GLU A 92 -12.53 -1.60 23.38
C GLU A 92 -13.98 -1.94 23.74
N GLU A 93 -14.65 -2.65 22.85
CA GLU A 93 -16.04 -3.05 23.04
C GLU A 93 -16.34 -4.33 22.25
N ASN A 94 -16.93 -5.34 22.90
CA ASN A 94 -17.33 -6.61 22.28
C ASN A 94 -16.20 -7.32 21.50
N GLY A 95 -14.98 -7.35 22.08
CA GLY A 95 -13.81 -7.98 21.47
C GLY A 95 -13.24 -7.23 20.26
N LYS A 96 -13.61 -5.95 20.09
CA LYS A 96 -13.12 -5.05 19.05
C LYS A 96 -12.37 -3.88 19.67
N ILE A 97 -11.38 -3.38 18.95
CA ILE A 97 -10.71 -2.12 19.21
C ILE A 97 -11.10 -1.16 18.10
N TYR A 98 -11.85 -0.12 18.45
CA TYR A 98 -12.23 0.95 17.54
C TYR A 98 -11.21 2.08 17.60
N GLY A 99 -10.94 2.67 16.44
CA GLY A 99 -10.08 3.83 16.26
C GLY A 99 -9.56 3.92 14.84
N LEU A 100 -9.23 5.11 14.39
CA LEU A 100 -8.67 5.34 13.06
C LEU A 100 -7.29 4.66 12.98
N GLY A 101 -7.04 3.92 11.90
CA GLY A 101 -5.82 3.14 11.73
C GLY A 101 -5.77 1.86 12.58
N SER A 102 -6.86 1.48 13.28
CA SER A 102 -6.88 0.22 14.02
C SER A 102 -6.80 -1.01 13.12
N ASN A 103 -7.45 -0.93 11.93
CA ASN A 103 -7.47 -1.97 10.91
C ASN A 103 -6.44 -1.69 9.80
N ASP A 104 -6.26 -0.43 9.41
CA ASP A 104 -5.44 0.03 8.29
C ASP A 104 -4.39 1.06 8.76
N ALA A 105 -3.10 0.66 9.03
CA ALA A 105 -2.64 -0.72 9.14
C ALA A 105 -2.05 -1.01 10.53
N GLY A 106 -2.52 -0.30 11.59
CA GLY A 106 -1.97 -0.39 12.96
C GLY A 106 -1.94 -1.80 13.52
N ALA A 107 -2.99 -2.62 13.26
CA ALA A 107 -2.98 -4.02 13.67
C ALA A 107 -1.83 -4.80 13.02
N SER A 108 -1.49 -4.52 11.76
CA SER A 108 -0.34 -5.11 11.08
C SER A 108 0.98 -4.60 11.66
N VAL A 109 1.11 -3.29 11.91
CA VAL A 109 2.28 -2.67 12.54
C VAL A 109 2.63 -3.40 13.84
N VAL A 110 1.66 -3.53 14.74
CA VAL A 110 1.93 -4.14 16.05
C VAL A 110 2.13 -5.66 15.98
N SER A 111 1.37 -6.35 15.13
CA SER A 111 1.52 -7.81 14.97
C SER A 111 2.89 -8.17 14.40
N LEU A 112 3.33 -7.51 13.33
CA LEU A 112 4.64 -7.74 12.72
C LEU A 112 5.79 -7.35 13.67
N LEU A 113 5.63 -6.30 14.47
CA LEU A 113 6.64 -5.92 15.47
C LEU A 113 6.79 -7.02 16.55
N GLN A 114 5.70 -7.54 17.10
CA GLN A 114 5.77 -8.59 18.11
C GLN A 114 6.40 -9.88 17.54
N VAL A 115 6.04 -10.22 16.31
CA VAL A 115 6.64 -11.35 15.59
C VAL A 115 8.14 -11.14 15.38
N PHE A 116 8.55 -9.95 14.91
CA PHE A 116 9.96 -9.60 14.75
C PHE A 116 10.73 -9.75 16.07
N LEU A 117 10.23 -9.14 17.15
CA LEU A 117 10.87 -9.21 18.47
C LEU A 117 10.99 -10.64 18.97
N GLN A 118 9.98 -11.48 18.76
CA GLN A 118 9.99 -12.88 19.16
C GLN A 118 10.99 -13.71 18.34
N LEU A 119 11.00 -13.56 17.00
CA LEU A 119 11.91 -14.29 16.11
C LEU A 119 13.38 -13.89 16.33
N CYS A 120 13.65 -12.64 16.73
CA CYS A 120 14.99 -12.18 17.09
C CYS A 120 15.57 -12.87 18.34
N ARG A 121 14.77 -13.57 19.14
CA ARG A 121 15.25 -14.33 20.32
C ARG A 121 15.87 -15.67 19.96
N THR A 122 15.65 -16.15 18.73
CA THR A 122 16.19 -17.40 18.20
C THR A 122 16.98 -17.17 16.93
N THR A 123 17.92 -18.06 16.63
CA THR A 123 18.69 -17.97 15.39
C THR A 123 17.85 -18.44 14.22
N GLN A 124 17.59 -17.56 13.26
CA GLN A 124 16.93 -17.89 12.01
C GLN A 124 17.92 -18.19 10.88
N ALA A 125 17.47 -18.91 9.85
CA ALA A 125 18.25 -19.16 8.63
C ALA A 125 18.37 -17.90 7.75
N TYR A 126 17.70 -16.81 8.11
CA TYR A 126 17.62 -15.55 7.39
C TYR A 126 17.74 -14.36 8.35
N ASN A 127 18.04 -13.19 7.81
CA ASN A 127 18.00 -11.94 8.54
C ASN A 127 16.58 -11.37 8.57
N LEU A 128 16.28 -10.61 9.62
CA LEU A 128 15.03 -9.89 9.75
C LEU A 128 15.26 -8.38 9.77
N ILE A 129 14.44 -7.66 9.05
CA ILE A 129 14.26 -6.21 9.16
C ILE A 129 12.80 -5.96 9.47
N TYR A 130 12.50 -5.17 10.50
CA TYR A 130 11.20 -4.57 10.71
C TYR A 130 11.24 -3.11 10.25
N LEU A 131 10.26 -2.67 9.49
CA LEU A 131 10.11 -1.30 9.00
C LEU A 131 8.68 -0.83 9.22
N ALA A 132 8.53 0.22 10.00
CA ALA A 132 7.33 1.01 10.11
C ALA A 132 7.46 2.23 9.18
N SER A 133 6.73 2.22 8.07
CA SER A 133 6.79 3.25 7.04
C SER A 133 5.77 4.37 7.30
N CYS A 134 6.01 5.53 6.71
CA CYS A 134 5.10 6.68 6.68
C CYS A 134 4.65 6.98 5.25
N GLU A 135 3.69 7.91 5.09
CA GLU A 135 3.19 8.42 3.80
C GLU A 135 2.65 7.35 2.82
N GLU A 136 2.27 6.17 3.29
CA GLU A 136 1.72 5.10 2.43
C GLU A 136 0.43 5.55 1.76
N GLU A 137 -0.52 6.08 2.53
CA GLU A 137 -1.88 6.48 2.13
C GLU A 137 -1.93 7.59 1.06
N VAL A 138 -0.82 8.29 0.90
CA VAL A 138 -0.63 9.31 -0.14
C VAL A 138 0.45 8.93 -1.15
N SER A 139 0.97 7.71 -1.07
CA SER A 139 2.10 7.23 -1.86
C SER A 139 3.23 8.26 -1.90
N GLY A 140 3.60 8.78 -0.72
CA GLY A 140 4.55 9.89 -0.58
C GLY A 140 5.99 9.48 -0.91
N LYS A 141 6.82 10.47 -1.23
CA LYS A 141 8.23 10.22 -1.57
C LYS A 141 9.13 10.03 -0.36
N GLU A 142 8.71 10.54 0.79
CA GLU A 142 9.42 10.39 2.06
C GLU A 142 9.03 9.11 2.81
N GLY A 143 8.11 8.29 2.25
CA GLY A 143 7.72 6.99 2.76
C GLY A 143 8.76 5.90 2.51
N VAL A 144 8.30 4.66 2.32
CA VAL A 144 9.14 3.46 2.16
C VAL A 144 10.24 3.63 1.10
N GLU A 145 9.92 4.28 -0.04
CA GLU A 145 10.86 4.52 -1.15
C GLU A 145 12.14 5.23 -0.68
N SER A 146 12.02 6.15 0.27
CA SER A 146 13.15 6.91 0.80
C SER A 146 14.09 6.05 1.65
N VAL A 147 13.57 5.01 2.29
CA VAL A 147 14.31 4.17 3.26
C VAL A 147 14.97 2.97 2.60
N LEU A 148 14.36 2.39 1.56
CA LEU A 148 14.90 1.18 0.91
C LEU A 148 16.39 1.26 0.54
N PRO A 149 16.93 2.40 0.07
CA PRO A 149 18.37 2.52 -0.22
C PRO A 149 19.29 2.51 1.01
N GLU A 150 18.75 2.75 2.22
CA GLU A 150 19.49 2.75 3.48
C GLU A 150 19.58 1.33 4.09
N LEU A 151 18.74 0.41 3.60
CA LEU A 151 18.63 -0.95 4.13
C LEU A 151 19.59 -1.90 3.41
N PRO A 152 20.06 -2.96 4.09
CA PRO A 152 20.76 -4.06 3.44
C PRO A 152 19.92 -4.67 2.31
N PRO A 153 20.53 -5.40 1.36
CA PRO A 153 19.81 -6.08 0.29
C PRO A 153 18.70 -7.00 0.83
N ILE A 154 17.50 -6.84 0.31
CA ILE A 154 16.29 -7.58 0.70
C ILE A 154 15.95 -8.61 -0.37
N GLN A 155 15.70 -9.86 0.04
CA GLN A 155 15.31 -10.95 -0.85
C GLN A 155 13.81 -11.14 -0.91
N PHE A 156 13.10 -10.82 0.18
CA PHE A 156 11.65 -10.95 0.25
C PHE A 156 11.06 -9.96 1.24
N ALA A 157 9.82 -9.49 1.00
CA ALA A 157 9.08 -8.71 1.99
C ALA A 157 7.69 -9.27 2.25
N ILE A 158 7.24 -9.10 3.50
CA ILE A 158 5.84 -9.16 3.88
C ILE A 158 5.40 -7.74 4.19
N VAL A 159 4.38 -7.26 3.47
CA VAL A 159 3.76 -5.97 3.71
C VAL A 159 2.45 -6.19 4.45
N GLY A 160 2.40 -5.67 5.67
CA GLY A 160 1.26 -5.81 6.59
C GLY A 160 0.12 -4.89 6.21
N GLU A 161 -0.93 -5.46 5.66
CA GLU A 161 -2.14 -4.81 5.20
C GLU A 161 -3.38 -5.66 5.52
N PRO A 162 -4.61 -5.08 5.59
CA PRO A 162 -5.79 -5.85 5.96
C PRO A 162 -6.24 -6.81 4.86
N THR A 163 -5.80 -8.07 4.92
CA THR A 163 -6.08 -9.13 3.95
C THR A 163 -6.78 -10.35 4.54
N GLU A 164 -7.28 -10.28 5.77
CA GLU A 164 -7.83 -11.45 6.50
C GLU A 164 -6.78 -12.58 6.61
N MET A 165 -5.50 -12.22 6.71
CA MET A 165 -4.35 -13.14 6.71
C MET A 165 -4.28 -14.02 5.44
N GLN A 166 -4.89 -13.60 4.32
CA GLN A 166 -4.69 -14.26 3.04
C GLN A 166 -3.50 -13.62 2.30
N PRO A 167 -2.62 -14.40 1.67
CA PRO A 167 -1.48 -13.85 0.96
C PRO A 167 -1.90 -13.24 -0.38
N ALA A 168 -1.84 -11.91 -0.52
CA ALA A 168 -1.93 -11.26 -1.81
C ALA A 168 -0.57 -11.36 -2.50
N ILE A 169 -0.49 -12.22 -3.50
CA ILE A 169 0.74 -12.54 -4.24
C ILE A 169 0.91 -11.74 -5.52
N ALA A 170 -0.02 -10.85 -5.81
CA ALA A 170 0.06 -9.84 -6.86
C ALA A 170 -0.80 -8.63 -6.46
N GLU A 171 -0.39 -7.45 -6.89
CA GLU A 171 -1.07 -6.18 -6.62
C GLU A 171 -1.08 -5.30 -7.85
N LYS A 172 -2.20 -4.61 -8.13
CA LYS A 172 -2.27 -3.65 -9.24
C LYS A 172 -1.43 -2.43 -8.96
N GLY A 173 -0.63 -2.02 -9.96
CA GLY A 173 0.03 -0.73 -9.94
C GLY A 173 -0.92 0.41 -10.30
N LEU A 174 -0.41 1.64 -10.20
CA LEU A 174 -1.14 2.87 -10.49
C LEU A 174 -0.32 3.81 -11.36
N MET A 175 -0.93 4.27 -12.45
CA MET A 175 -0.46 5.41 -13.23
C MET A 175 -1.63 6.36 -13.50
N VAL A 176 -1.44 7.65 -13.24
CA VAL A 176 -2.45 8.67 -13.56
C VAL A 176 -1.93 9.52 -14.70
N LEU A 177 -2.76 9.69 -15.73
CA LEU A 177 -2.45 10.58 -16.86
C LEU A 177 -3.29 11.84 -16.80
N ASP A 178 -2.63 12.98 -17.00
CA ASP A 178 -3.25 14.26 -17.37
C ASP A 178 -3.18 14.39 -18.90
N VAL A 179 -4.34 14.48 -19.54
CA VAL A 179 -4.43 14.56 -21.01
C VAL A 179 -5.06 15.89 -21.41
N THR A 180 -4.46 16.56 -22.39
CA THR A 180 -4.89 17.89 -22.83
C THR A 180 -5.03 17.94 -24.34
N ALA A 181 -6.17 18.44 -24.82
CA ALA A 181 -6.37 18.88 -26.18
C ALA A 181 -6.37 20.40 -26.24
N TYR A 182 -5.70 20.92 -27.24
CA TYR A 182 -5.71 22.34 -27.57
C TYR A 182 -6.52 22.60 -28.83
N GLY A 183 -7.32 23.64 -28.79
CA GLY A 183 -8.12 24.15 -29.87
C GLY A 183 -7.87 25.66 -30.10
N ARG A 184 -8.89 26.36 -30.55
CA ARG A 184 -8.88 27.80 -30.73
C ARG A 184 -10.28 28.34 -30.42
N SER A 185 -10.34 29.36 -29.55
CA SER A 185 -11.60 30.02 -29.21
C SER A 185 -12.23 30.68 -30.41
N GLY A 186 -13.54 30.75 -30.40
CA GLY A 186 -14.37 31.43 -31.41
C GLY A 186 -15.82 31.55 -30.94
N HIS A 187 -16.62 32.33 -31.67
CA HIS A 187 -18.04 32.47 -31.35
C HIS A 187 -18.82 31.25 -31.84
N ALA A 188 -19.57 30.58 -30.96
CA ALA A 188 -20.27 29.32 -31.26
C ALA A 188 -21.30 29.43 -32.40
N ALA A 189 -21.84 30.63 -32.69
CA ALA A 189 -22.77 30.87 -33.79
C ALA A 189 -22.08 31.09 -35.15
N ARG A 190 -20.73 31.05 -35.20
CA ARG A 190 -19.94 31.29 -36.42
C ARG A 190 -19.07 30.06 -36.70
N ASN A 191 -18.69 29.85 -37.96
CA ASN A 191 -17.75 28.80 -38.34
C ASN A 191 -16.30 29.24 -38.05
N GLU A 192 -16.05 29.66 -36.80
CA GLU A 192 -14.77 30.14 -36.29
C GLU A 192 -14.36 29.25 -35.11
N GLY A 193 -13.05 29.22 -34.88
CA GLY A 193 -12.51 28.42 -33.77
C GLY A 193 -12.19 26.95 -34.14
N ASP A 194 -11.72 26.21 -33.16
CA ASP A 194 -11.38 24.79 -33.22
C ASP A 194 -11.69 24.17 -31.87
N ASN A 195 -12.72 23.34 -31.81
CA ASN A 195 -13.33 22.90 -30.55
C ASN A 195 -12.50 21.80 -29.88
N ALA A 196 -11.85 22.15 -28.77
CA ALA A 196 -11.04 21.21 -28.00
C ALA A 196 -11.86 20.03 -27.41
N ILE A 197 -13.17 20.23 -27.15
CA ILE A 197 -14.05 19.11 -26.67
C ILE A 197 -14.17 18.04 -27.77
N TYR A 198 -14.33 18.44 -29.04
CA TYR A 198 -14.48 17.46 -30.12
C TYR A 198 -13.20 16.67 -30.37
N LYS A 199 -12.02 17.27 -30.08
CA LYS A 199 -10.73 16.59 -30.22
C LYS A 199 -10.54 15.45 -29.24
N VAL A 200 -11.04 15.58 -28.00
CA VAL A 200 -10.85 14.53 -26.97
C VAL A 200 -11.79 13.33 -27.14
N LEU A 201 -12.88 13.44 -27.90
CA LEU A 201 -13.91 12.40 -27.98
C LEU A 201 -13.35 11.05 -28.46
N ASN A 202 -12.49 11.06 -29.48
CA ASN A 202 -11.89 9.84 -30.02
C ASN A 202 -10.91 9.22 -29.02
N ASP A 203 -10.11 10.04 -28.34
CA ASP A 203 -9.16 9.56 -27.35
C ASP A 203 -9.88 8.99 -26.13
N ILE A 204 -10.94 9.64 -25.62
CA ILE A 204 -11.78 9.12 -24.55
C ILE A 204 -12.43 7.80 -24.96
N ALA A 205 -12.94 7.69 -26.20
CA ALA A 205 -13.49 6.45 -26.71
C ALA A 205 -12.41 5.35 -26.78
N TRP A 206 -11.20 5.70 -27.21
CA TRP A 206 -10.09 4.76 -27.22
C TRP A 206 -9.76 4.26 -25.81
N PHE A 207 -9.63 5.12 -24.79
CA PHE A 207 -9.39 4.69 -23.40
C PHE A 207 -10.49 3.78 -22.86
N ARG A 208 -11.74 3.98 -23.25
CA ARG A 208 -12.87 3.12 -22.88
C ARG A 208 -12.77 1.73 -23.51
N ASP A 209 -12.38 1.66 -24.78
CA ASP A 209 -12.59 0.48 -25.62
C ASP A 209 -11.31 -0.36 -25.79
N TYR A 210 -10.11 0.25 -25.69
CA TYR A 210 -8.84 -0.45 -25.87
C TYR A 210 -8.59 -1.47 -24.74
N ARG A 211 -8.07 -2.61 -25.12
CA ARG A 211 -7.65 -3.67 -24.20
C ARG A 211 -6.21 -4.07 -24.49
N PHE A 212 -5.37 -4.01 -23.46
CA PHE A 212 -4.00 -4.49 -23.54
C PHE A 212 -3.99 -6.01 -23.71
N PRO A 213 -3.15 -6.56 -24.62
CA PRO A 213 -3.21 -7.99 -24.98
C PRO A 213 -2.77 -8.97 -23.90
N LYS A 214 -1.90 -8.55 -22.94
CA LYS A 214 -1.47 -9.43 -21.85
C LYS A 214 -2.37 -9.22 -20.65
N GLU A 215 -2.99 -10.30 -20.19
CA GLU A 215 -3.82 -10.34 -18.99
C GLU A 215 -3.14 -11.16 -17.89
N SER A 216 -3.25 -10.69 -16.65
CA SER A 216 -2.79 -11.40 -15.47
C SER A 216 -3.79 -12.48 -15.08
N ALA A 217 -3.32 -13.66 -14.72
CA ALA A 217 -4.17 -14.70 -14.16
C ALA A 217 -4.79 -14.32 -12.79
N LEU A 218 -4.09 -13.45 -12.04
CA LEU A 218 -4.51 -13.02 -10.69
C LEU A 218 -5.20 -11.66 -10.70
N LEU A 219 -4.70 -10.70 -11.49
CA LEU A 219 -5.15 -9.31 -11.48
C LEU A 219 -6.09 -8.97 -12.65
N GLY A 220 -6.22 -9.89 -13.62
CA GLY A 220 -6.99 -9.66 -14.85
C GLY A 220 -6.33 -8.61 -15.77
N PRO A 221 -7.11 -7.96 -16.66
CA PRO A 221 -6.61 -7.00 -17.61
C PRO A 221 -6.14 -5.69 -16.94
N VAL A 222 -5.30 -4.94 -17.65
CA VAL A 222 -5.03 -3.53 -17.35
C VAL A 222 -6.36 -2.76 -17.45
N LYS A 223 -6.66 -1.96 -16.42
CA LYS A 223 -7.89 -1.16 -16.39
C LYS A 223 -7.55 0.31 -16.60
N MET A 224 -8.23 0.94 -17.55
CA MET A 224 -8.17 2.38 -17.78
C MET A 224 -9.53 3.01 -17.55
N SER A 225 -9.59 4.11 -16.82
CA SER A 225 -10.84 4.82 -16.52
C SER A 225 -10.64 6.31 -16.64
N VAL A 226 -11.38 6.97 -17.53
CA VAL A 226 -11.45 8.43 -17.55
C VAL A 226 -12.32 8.87 -16.36
N THR A 227 -11.72 9.63 -15.44
CA THR A 227 -12.35 9.96 -14.15
C THR A 227 -12.75 11.44 -14.03
N MET A 228 -12.13 12.31 -14.83
CA MET A 228 -12.42 13.76 -14.85
C MET A 228 -12.34 14.29 -16.26
N VAL A 229 -13.25 15.22 -16.60
CA VAL A 229 -13.20 15.99 -17.86
C VAL A 229 -13.56 17.44 -17.55
N ASN A 230 -12.74 18.40 -18.02
CA ASN A 230 -12.96 19.83 -17.83
C ASN A 230 -12.75 20.59 -19.14
N ALA A 231 -13.76 21.39 -19.55
CA ALA A 231 -13.68 22.24 -20.72
C ALA A 231 -14.75 23.34 -20.70
N GLY A 232 -14.48 24.42 -21.41
CA GLY A 232 -15.41 25.53 -21.65
C GLY A 232 -15.63 26.45 -20.45
N THR A 233 -16.08 27.65 -20.71
CA THR A 233 -16.37 28.69 -19.70
C THR A 233 -17.73 29.34 -19.89
N GLN A 234 -18.22 29.41 -21.14
CA GLN A 234 -19.50 30.00 -21.48
C GLN A 234 -20.14 29.26 -22.66
N HIS A 235 -21.48 29.23 -22.70
CA HIS A 235 -22.25 28.47 -23.70
C HIS A 235 -22.05 28.94 -25.16
N ASN A 236 -21.63 30.19 -25.37
CA ASN A 236 -21.47 30.83 -26.69
C ASN A 236 -20.00 30.94 -27.12
N VAL A 237 -19.05 30.33 -26.42
CA VAL A 237 -17.62 30.36 -26.73
C VAL A 237 -17.14 28.94 -27.05
N ILE A 238 -16.52 28.74 -28.21
CA ILE A 238 -15.85 27.52 -28.58
C ILE A 238 -14.64 27.32 -27.62
N PRO A 239 -14.54 26.21 -26.87
CA PRO A 239 -13.43 25.99 -25.95
C PRO A 239 -12.12 25.71 -26.69
N ASP A 240 -11.08 26.40 -26.29
CA ASP A 240 -9.72 26.29 -26.82
C ASP A 240 -8.87 25.29 -26.06
N ARG A 241 -9.40 24.75 -24.95
CA ARG A 241 -8.73 23.72 -24.14
C ARG A 241 -9.77 22.77 -23.56
N CYS A 242 -9.43 21.46 -23.61
CA CYS A 242 -10.13 20.42 -22.90
C CYS A 242 -9.10 19.54 -22.21
N THR A 243 -9.29 19.26 -20.91
CA THR A 243 -8.43 18.37 -20.14
C THR A 243 -9.25 17.21 -19.60
N PHE A 244 -8.64 16.03 -19.55
CA PHE A 244 -9.22 14.90 -18.84
C PHE A 244 -8.15 14.09 -18.10
N VAL A 245 -8.57 13.34 -17.08
CA VAL A 245 -7.69 12.52 -16.25
C VAL A 245 -8.05 11.06 -16.46
N VAL A 246 -7.02 10.22 -16.59
CA VAL A 246 -7.17 8.77 -16.71
C VAL A 246 -6.48 8.10 -15.54
N ASP A 247 -7.23 7.30 -14.75
CA ASP A 247 -6.72 6.34 -13.76
C ASP A 247 -6.41 5.03 -14.49
N ILE A 248 -5.16 4.56 -14.39
CA ILE A 248 -4.68 3.34 -15.02
C ILE A 248 -4.19 2.39 -13.95
N ARG A 249 -4.79 1.20 -13.88
CA ARG A 249 -4.41 0.12 -12.99
C ARG A 249 -3.67 -0.94 -13.78
N SER A 250 -2.34 -0.95 -13.65
CA SER A 250 -1.46 -1.91 -14.32
C SER A 250 -1.52 -3.30 -13.66
N ASN A 251 -1.05 -4.29 -14.37
CA ASN A 251 -0.79 -5.64 -13.85
C ASN A 251 0.69 -5.97 -14.05
N GLU A 252 1.14 -7.09 -13.51
CA GLU A 252 2.54 -7.52 -13.53
C GLU A 252 3.10 -7.86 -14.92
N CYS A 253 2.25 -7.89 -15.94
CA CYS A 253 2.67 -8.14 -17.32
C CYS A 253 3.26 -6.90 -18.01
N TYR A 254 3.14 -5.72 -17.39
CA TYR A 254 3.57 -4.44 -17.95
C TYR A 254 4.15 -3.52 -16.89
N THR A 255 5.19 -2.82 -17.25
CA THR A 255 5.61 -1.61 -16.52
C THR A 255 4.69 -0.43 -16.87
N ASN A 256 4.58 0.55 -15.97
CA ASN A 256 3.83 1.78 -16.24
C ASN A 256 4.40 2.55 -17.46
N GLN A 257 5.72 2.47 -17.69
CA GLN A 257 6.36 3.08 -18.86
C GLN A 257 5.91 2.41 -20.17
N GLU A 258 5.90 1.08 -20.24
CA GLU A 258 5.42 0.33 -21.41
C GLU A 258 3.95 0.66 -21.74
N LEU A 259 3.10 0.76 -20.71
CA LEU A 259 1.70 1.17 -20.90
C LEU A 259 1.60 2.59 -21.47
N PHE A 260 2.36 3.52 -20.94
CA PHE A 260 2.37 4.91 -21.41
C PHE A 260 2.86 5.02 -22.85
N ASP A 261 3.94 4.30 -23.19
CA ASP A 261 4.50 4.33 -24.54
C ASP A 261 3.53 3.73 -25.56
N GLU A 262 2.77 2.70 -25.20
CA GLU A 262 1.72 2.14 -26.05
C GLU A 262 0.55 3.14 -26.21
N ILE A 263 0.05 3.72 -25.09
CA ILE A 263 -1.03 4.72 -25.12
C ILE A 263 -0.69 5.87 -26.07
N ARG A 264 0.52 6.38 -26.01
CA ARG A 264 0.96 7.52 -26.83
C ARG A 264 0.96 7.27 -28.33
N LYS A 265 0.97 6.00 -28.77
CA LYS A 265 0.87 5.64 -30.20
C LYS A 265 -0.56 5.80 -30.75
N HIS A 266 -1.56 5.80 -29.85
CA HIS A 266 -2.97 5.68 -30.24
C HIS A 266 -3.78 6.97 -30.00
N ILE A 267 -3.31 7.88 -29.16
CA ILE A 267 -4.01 9.11 -28.84
C ILE A 267 -3.40 10.31 -29.58
N ALA A 268 -4.26 11.27 -29.95
CA ALA A 268 -3.84 12.50 -30.61
C ALA A 268 -3.55 13.64 -29.64
N CYS A 269 -4.14 13.59 -28.43
CA CYS A 269 -3.96 14.61 -27.40
C CYS A 269 -2.60 14.50 -26.71
N GLU A 270 -2.13 15.58 -26.13
CA GLU A 270 -0.94 15.60 -25.29
C GLU A 270 -1.23 14.88 -23.97
N ALA A 271 -0.49 13.81 -23.68
CA ALA A 271 -0.59 13.07 -22.43
C ALA A 271 0.68 13.21 -21.60
N LYS A 272 0.50 13.40 -20.29
CA LYS A 272 1.57 13.47 -19.30
C LYS A 272 1.25 12.54 -18.13
N ALA A 273 2.14 11.58 -17.87
CA ALA A 273 2.05 10.76 -16.66
C ALA A 273 2.49 11.58 -15.44
N ARG A 274 1.70 11.52 -14.36
CA ARG A 274 2.09 12.14 -13.09
C ARG A 274 3.29 11.44 -12.46
N SER A 275 3.34 10.10 -12.58
CA SER A 275 4.44 9.26 -12.10
C SER A 275 4.39 7.89 -12.76
N PHE A 276 5.57 7.24 -12.88
CA PHE A 276 5.71 5.85 -13.31
C PHE A 276 6.08 4.90 -12.17
N ARG A 277 6.36 5.43 -10.96
CA ARG A 277 7.02 4.70 -9.86
C ARG A 277 6.15 3.65 -9.18
N LEU A 278 4.81 3.78 -9.23
CA LEU A 278 3.88 2.86 -8.56
C LEU A 278 3.60 1.66 -9.46
N GLY A 279 4.53 0.71 -9.46
CA GLY A 279 4.45 -0.51 -10.28
C GLY A 279 3.45 -1.53 -9.72
N SER A 280 3.09 -2.52 -10.56
CA SER A 280 2.43 -3.74 -10.07
C SER A 280 3.45 -4.63 -9.38
N SER A 281 3.10 -5.21 -8.24
CA SER A 281 3.92 -6.21 -7.56
C SER A 281 3.48 -7.63 -7.91
N HIS A 282 4.41 -8.58 -7.80
CA HIS A 282 4.11 -10.00 -8.02
C HIS A 282 5.17 -10.88 -7.34
N VAL A 283 4.72 -12.01 -6.79
CA VAL A 283 5.58 -13.11 -6.34
C VAL A 283 5.07 -14.45 -6.88
N SER A 284 6.00 -15.32 -7.22
CA SER A 284 5.66 -16.67 -7.72
C SER A 284 4.84 -17.46 -6.69
N PRO A 285 3.76 -18.14 -7.10
CA PRO A 285 3.06 -19.11 -6.23
C PRO A 285 3.98 -20.22 -5.71
N GLU A 286 5.09 -20.46 -6.39
CA GLU A 286 6.10 -21.48 -6.00
C GLU A 286 7.07 -20.99 -4.92
N HIS A 287 7.02 -19.73 -4.53
CA HIS A 287 7.87 -19.19 -3.46
C HIS A 287 7.64 -19.95 -2.15
N PRO A 288 8.71 -20.31 -1.39
CA PRO A 288 8.58 -21.14 -0.20
C PRO A 288 7.55 -20.62 0.82
N LEU A 289 7.53 -19.30 1.10
CA LEU A 289 6.58 -18.70 2.03
C LEU A 289 5.15 -18.74 1.51
N VAL A 290 4.92 -18.58 0.19
CA VAL A 290 3.58 -18.71 -0.40
C VAL A 290 3.09 -20.15 -0.27
N LYS A 291 3.92 -21.13 -0.61
CA LYS A 291 3.59 -22.57 -0.43
C LYS A 291 3.31 -22.90 1.02
N LYS A 292 4.09 -22.38 1.96
CA LYS A 292 3.89 -22.61 3.39
C LYS A 292 2.54 -22.01 3.85
N ALA A 293 2.20 -20.78 3.41
CA ALA A 293 0.90 -20.17 3.69
C ALA A 293 -0.27 -21.01 3.14
N VAL A 294 -0.14 -21.54 1.91
CA VAL A 294 -1.14 -22.44 1.31
C VAL A 294 -1.28 -23.73 2.12
N ALA A 295 -0.17 -24.33 2.53
CA ALA A 295 -0.18 -25.52 3.39
C ALA A 295 -0.84 -25.28 4.76
N MET A 296 -0.81 -24.03 5.24
CA MET A 296 -1.52 -23.57 6.45
C MET A 296 -3.00 -23.20 6.18
N GLY A 297 -3.53 -23.53 5.00
CA GLY A 297 -4.93 -23.29 4.64
C GLY A 297 -5.23 -21.86 4.15
N ARG A 298 -4.21 -21.07 3.81
CA ARG A 298 -4.43 -19.72 3.23
C ARG A 298 -4.58 -19.79 1.72
N THR A 299 -5.36 -18.86 1.18
CA THR A 299 -5.68 -18.82 -0.26
C THR A 299 -5.00 -17.62 -0.90
N PRO A 300 -4.02 -17.82 -1.79
CA PRO A 300 -3.39 -16.73 -2.54
C PRO A 300 -4.38 -16.00 -3.45
N PHE A 301 -4.23 -14.68 -3.56
CA PHE A 301 -5.09 -13.86 -4.43
C PHE A 301 -4.34 -12.66 -5.02
N GLY A 302 -4.97 -12.00 -6.00
CA GLY A 302 -4.52 -10.73 -6.57
C GLY A 302 -5.27 -9.56 -5.92
N SER A 303 -4.54 -8.59 -5.35
CA SER A 303 -5.11 -7.40 -4.72
C SER A 303 -5.40 -6.29 -5.75
N PRO A 304 -6.59 -5.69 -5.75
CA PRO A 304 -6.88 -4.53 -6.59
C PRO A 304 -6.36 -3.20 -5.99
N THR A 305 -5.99 -3.19 -4.71
CA THR A 305 -5.52 -2.00 -3.97
C THR A 305 -4.00 -1.92 -3.96
N LEU A 306 -3.49 -0.69 -3.98
CA LEU A 306 -2.05 -0.40 -3.90
C LEU A 306 -1.58 -0.46 -2.44
N SER A 307 -0.28 -0.72 -2.25
CA SER A 307 0.42 -0.63 -0.97
C SER A 307 1.89 -0.26 -1.20
N ASP A 308 2.68 -0.23 -0.14
CA ASP A 308 4.14 -0.03 -0.21
C ASP A 308 4.85 -1.02 -1.16
N GLN A 309 4.24 -2.18 -1.46
CA GLN A 309 4.77 -3.14 -2.43
C GLN A 309 5.02 -2.52 -3.81
N ALA A 310 4.21 -1.53 -4.21
CA ALA A 310 4.36 -0.85 -5.51
C ALA A 310 5.71 -0.14 -5.70
N LEU A 311 6.42 0.10 -4.60
CA LEU A 311 7.71 0.78 -4.54
C LEU A 311 8.89 -0.17 -4.30
N MET A 312 8.62 -1.47 -4.13
CA MET A 312 9.64 -2.50 -3.90
C MET A 312 10.05 -3.17 -5.21
N SER A 313 11.35 -3.25 -5.46
CA SER A 313 11.90 -3.89 -6.66
C SER A 313 12.20 -5.40 -6.48
N PHE A 314 11.98 -5.93 -5.30
CA PHE A 314 12.19 -7.32 -4.91
C PHE A 314 10.84 -8.03 -4.66
N PRO A 315 10.81 -9.38 -4.68
CA PRO A 315 9.59 -10.13 -4.42
C PRO A 315 8.97 -9.79 -3.07
N SER A 316 7.64 -9.61 -3.05
CA SER A 316 6.90 -9.30 -1.84
C SER A 316 5.50 -9.89 -1.89
N MET A 317 4.91 -10.13 -0.72
CA MET A 317 3.50 -10.46 -0.60
C MET A 317 2.84 -9.56 0.45
N LYS A 318 1.60 -9.19 0.21
CA LYS A 318 0.79 -8.43 1.15
C LYS A 318 -0.03 -9.40 2.01
N MET A 319 0.06 -9.28 3.32
CA MET A 319 -0.63 -10.17 4.25
C MET A 319 -0.74 -9.49 5.61
N GLY A 320 -1.91 -9.52 6.24
CA GLY A 320 -2.09 -8.98 7.59
C GLY A 320 -3.51 -9.15 8.13
N PRO A 321 -3.69 -8.88 9.43
CA PRO A 321 -4.99 -8.96 10.10
C PRO A 321 -5.95 -7.88 9.58
N GLY A 322 -7.23 -8.12 9.81
CA GLY A 322 -8.26 -7.17 9.45
C GLY A 322 -8.78 -7.36 8.03
N LYS A 323 -9.68 -6.50 7.64
CA LYS A 323 -10.43 -6.59 6.39
C LYS A 323 -10.41 -5.28 5.63
N SER A 324 -10.01 -5.30 4.36
CA SER A 324 -9.90 -4.10 3.51
C SER A 324 -11.22 -3.29 3.42
N SER A 325 -12.38 -3.93 3.56
CA SER A 325 -13.67 -3.22 3.56
C SER A 325 -13.94 -2.38 4.82
N ARG A 326 -13.09 -2.45 5.85
CA ARG A 326 -13.16 -1.60 7.05
C ARG A 326 -12.25 -0.39 6.95
N SER A 327 -11.30 -0.38 5.98
CA SER A 327 -10.39 0.73 5.73
C SER A 327 -11.15 1.95 5.23
N HIS A 328 -10.74 3.13 5.64
CA HIS A 328 -11.30 4.43 5.22
C HIS A 328 -12.80 4.58 5.51
N THR A 329 -13.31 3.90 6.55
CA THR A 329 -14.72 3.97 6.97
C THR A 329 -14.84 4.58 8.36
N ALA A 330 -16.02 5.15 8.66
CA ALA A 330 -16.32 5.61 10.01
C ALA A 330 -16.44 4.43 10.98
N ASP A 331 -16.07 4.64 12.26
CA ASP A 331 -16.04 3.60 13.29
C ASP A 331 -15.17 2.38 12.89
N GLU A 332 -14.04 2.63 12.21
CA GLU A 332 -13.03 1.63 11.89
C GLU A 332 -12.65 0.82 13.12
N PHE A 333 -12.46 -0.49 12.94
CA PHE A 333 -12.13 -1.40 14.05
C PHE A 333 -11.37 -2.63 13.59
N ILE A 334 -10.66 -3.24 14.54
CA ILE A 334 -10.07 -4.58 14.42
C ILE A 334 -10.63 -5.49 15.53
N PHE A 335 -10.83 -6.78 15.27
CA PHE A 335 -11.09 -7.73 16.34
C PHE A 335 -9.78 -8.12 17.05
N ILE A 336 -9.82 -8.22 18.36
CA ILE A 336 -8.68 -8.69 19.16
C ILE A 336 -8.22 -10.07 18.67
N LYS A 337 -9.17 -10.94 18.34
CA LYS A 337 -8.90 -12.27 17.81
C LYS A 337 -8.14 -12.25 16.48
N GLU A 338 -8.35 -11.24 15.63
CA GLU A 338 -7.62 -11.12 14.37
C GLU A 338 -6.14 -10.81 14.61
N ILE A 339 -5.81 -10.04 15.65
CA ILE A 339 -4.41 -9.78 16.06
C ILE A 339 -3.77 -11.07 16.60
N GLU A 340 -4.49 -11.81 17.45
CA GLU A 340 -4.03 -13.12 17.99
C GLU A 340 -3.76 -14.12 16.85
N GLU A 341 -4.71 -14.27 15.93
CA GLU A 341 -4.57 -15.16 14.77
C GLU A 341 -3.38 -14.73 13.88
N ALA A 342 -3.17 -13.41 13.70
CA ALA A 342 -2.07 -12.90 12.89
C ALA A 342 -0.71 -13.19 13.51
N ILE A 343 -0.52 -12.92 14.81
CA ILE A 343 0.74 -13.18 15.50
C ILE A 343 1.06 -14.68 15.45
N THR A 344 0.07 -15.52 15.75
CA THR A 344 0.23 -16.99 15.73
C THR A 344 0.63 -17.45 14.32
N LEU A 345 -0.12 -17.01 13.30
CA LEU A 345 0.09 -17.44 11.93
C LEU A 345 1.44 -16.95 11.37
N TYR A 346 1.84 -15.72 11.67
CA TYR A 346 3.16 -15.22 11.26
C TYR A 346 4.30 -15.99 11.93
N LEU A 347 4.20 -16.31 13.21
CA LEU A 347 5.21 -17.14 13.89
C LEU A 347 5.29 -18.52 13.24
N ASP A 348 4.16 -19.17 13.01
CA ASP A 348 4.12 -20.47 12.34
C ASP A 348 4.66 -20.41 10.91
N LEU A 349 4.40 -19.30 10.18
CA LEU A 349 4.87 -19.10 8.82
C LEU A 349 6.37 -18.85 8.75
N LEU A 350 6.93 -18.11 9.71
CA LEU A 350 8.28 -17.55 9.61
C LEU A 350 9.31 -18.33 10.42
N ASP A 351 8.97 -18.90 11.58
CA ASP A 351 9.95 -19.61 12.39
C ASP A 351 10.53 -20.81 11.62
N GLY A 352 11.86 -20.85 11.51
CA GLY A 352 12.59 -21.86 10.77
C GLY A 352 12.31 -21.89 9.26
N ALA A 353 11.74 -20.82 8.69
CA ALA A 353 11.41 -20.77 7.26
C ALA A 353 12.65 -20.65 6.35
N THR A 354 12.46 -20.98 5.09
CA THR A 354 13.39 -20.68 3.98
C THR A 354 12.84 -19.50 3.17
N ILE A 355 13.72 -18.53 2.86
CA ILE A 355 13.39 -17.31 2.12
C ILE A 355 13.97 -17.42 0.70
#